data_47cc2823a526a210ddec3c29332e9bb4
#
_entry.id   47cc2823a526a210ddec3c29332e9bb4
#
_cell.length_a   1.000
_cell.length_b   1.000
_cell.length_c   1.000
_cell.angle_alpha   90.00
_cell.angle_beta   90.00
_cell.angle_gamma   90.00
#
_symmetry.space_group_name_H-M   'P 1'
#
loop_
_entity.id
_entity.type
_entity.pdbx_description
1 polymer ?
#
loop_
_entity_poly.entity_id
_entity_poly.type
_entity_poly.pdbx_seq_one_letter_code
_entity_poly.pdbx_strand_id
1 'polypeptide(L)'
;MDFMLILEIIVLLGAIFLGVKLGGMTIGYAGGLGVVILTMLGLKAGSIPWDVILIIASVISAIAAMQVAGGLDYLVQLAEKLLRKNPKYVNFLAPTVTYLLTIFAGTGHTAFSMIPVIAEVAKGQNIKPSVPLSIAVVSSQIAITASPVSAAVIFMAGDMALGGLGISYPILLAIWIPTTFLGCMITALIMNLFWNLKLDSDPVYKDRLAKGLVAEPQKEGKYKELPKGAKTSVLIFFIGIIAVVFYATAISKNVALVKPSYVTGYEKVYQSKDAAKFDEIIAANPNIKISTDKDTGVKYVEDKSKPKKSLTLARDGAIMSFMLIIGALIVMICKIDVDKIPVQSTFKSGMTACICVLGVAWLGDTFVSNHTQEIKDFAGNLVKQYPALLSVALFFASMLLYSQAATAKALIPTVIVALGLSATNNGDAYILVASFAAVSALFVLPTYPTLLGAVQMDDTGTTRIGKYVFNHPFFIPGVLAIAFSVTFGFVLAPMML
;
A
#
# COMPACT_ATOMS: atom_id res chain seq x y z
N MET A 1 -2.83 34.18 -8.32
CA MET A 1 -1.85 33.13 -8.04
C MET A 1 -0.48 33.74 -8.19
N ASP A 2 0.37 33.66 -7.18
CA ASP A 2 1.72 34.23 -7.22
C ASP A 2 2.55 33.50 -8.30
N PHE A 3 3.41 34.22 -9.02
CA PHE A 3 4.28 33.63 -10.05
C PHE A 3 5.18 32.53 -9.47
N MET A 4 5.67 32.72 -8.25
CA MET A 4 6.48 31.72 -7.56
C MET A 4 5.70 30.43 -7.30
N LEU A 5 4.46 30.51 -6.82
CA LEU A 5 3.60 29.34 -6.59
C LEU A 5 3.38 28.54 -7.89
N ILE A 6 3.19 29.23 -9.02
CA ILE A 6 3.05 28.56 -10.33
C ILE A 6 4.33 27.80 -10.69
N LEU A 7 5.49 28.43 -10.50
CA LEU A 7 6.79 27.80 -10.77
C LEU A 7 7.03 26.58 -9.88
N GLU A 8 6.70 26.66 -8.61
CA GLU A 8 6.82 25.56 -7.64
C GLU A 8 5.88 24.40 -7.97
N ILE A 9 4.64 24.68 -8.42
CA ILE A 9 3.72 23.65 -8.93
C ILE A 9 4.30 22.98 -10.20
N ILE A 10 4.89 23.77 -11.11
CA ILE A 10 5.54 23.21 -12.30
C ILE A 10 6.71 22.31 -11.92
N VAL A 11 7.52 22.68 -10.93
CA VAL A 11 8.61 21.84 -10.42
C VAL A 11 8.07 20.55 -9.79
N LEU A 12 7.05 20.65 -8.94
CA LEU A 12 6.40 19.50 -8.31
C LEU A 12 5.88 18.51 -9.36
N LEU A 13 5.03 18.99 -10.26
CA LEU A 13 4.42 18.16 -11.30
C LEU A 13 5.45 17.67 -12.32
N GLY A 14 6.43 18.51 -12.68
CA GLY A 14 7.51 18.16 -13.58
C GLY A 14 8.42 17.06 -13.04
N ALA A 15 8.77 17.10 -11.75
CA ALA A 15 9.54 16.05 -11.08
C ALA A 15 8.74 14.72 -11.04
N ILE A 16 7.46 14.76 -10.69
CA ILE A 16 6.58 13.59 -10.71
C ILE A 16 6.50 13.02 -12.13
N PHE A 17 6.22 13.86 -13.14
CA PHE A 17 6.12 13.43 -14.53
C PHE A 17 7.42 12.82 -15.06
N LEU A 18 8.56 13.45 -14.77
CA LEU A 18 9.88 12.93 -15.14
C LEU A 18 10.11 11.54 -14.53
N GLY A 19 9.82 11.38 -13.25
CA GLY A 19 9.96 10.12 -12.55
C GLY A 19 9.09 9.01 -13.16
N VAL A 20 7.82 9.33 -13.45
CA VAL A 20 6.87 8.40 -14.10
C VAL A 20 7.35 8.01 -15.51
N LYS A 21 7.79 8.98 -16.30
CA LYS A 21 8.28 8.73 -17.67
C LYS A 21 9.48 7.79 -17.71
N LEU A 22 10.39 7.90 -16.73
CA LEU A 22 11.58 7.06 -16.64
C LEU A 22 11.30 5.71 -15.94
N GLY A 23 10.29 5.65 -15.07
CA GLY A 23 9.82 4.44 -14.40
C GLY A 23 10.70 3.91 -13.25
N GLY A 24 10.22 2.90 -12.55
CA GLY A 24 10.97 2.21 -11.49
C GLY A 24 11.42 3.13 -10.35
N MET A 25 12.65 2.99 -9.88
CA MET A 25 13.23 3.82 -8.81
C MET A 25 13.41 5.30 -9.19
N THR A 26 13.41 5.62 -10.47
CA THR A 26 13.62 7.01 -10.94
C THR A 26 12.52 7.96 -10.51
N ILE A 27 11.35 7.44 -10.13
CA ILE A 27 10.29 8.22 -9.46
C ILE A 27 10.83 8.85 -8.16
N GLY A 28 11.56 8.06 -7.36
CA GLY A 28 12.18 8.57 -6.13
C GLY A 28 13.34 9.54 -6.41
N TYR A 29 14.17 9.26 -7.41
CA TYR A 29 15.27 10.15 -7.78
C TYR A 29 14.77 11.50 -8.29
N ALA A 30 13.74 11.50 -9.13
CA ALA A 30 13.11 12.72 -9.61
C ALA A 30 12.43 13.51 -8.46
N GLY A 31 11.84 12.81 -7.48
CA GLY A 31 11.35 13.43 -6.25
C GLY A 31 12.45 14.15 -5.47
N GLY A 32 13.59 13.52 -5.26
CA GLY A 32 14.76 14.14 -4.62
C GLY A 32 15.30 15.36 -5.39
N LEU A 33 15.35 15.27 -6.73
CA LEU A 33 15.69 16.43 -7.58
C LEU A 33 14.70 17.58 -7.37
N GLY A 34 13.40 17.27 -7.32
CA GLY A 34 12.35 18.27 -7.09
C GLY A 34 12.49 18.96 -5.74
N VAL A 35 12.84 18.22 -4.67
CA VAL A 35 13.12 18.81 -3.34
C VAL A 35 14.26 19.82 -3.42
N VAL A 36 15.38 19.47 -4.10
CA VAL A 36 16.52 20.39 -4.26
C VAL A 36 16.08 21.65 -5.02
N ILE A 37 15.34 21.52 -6.11
CA ILE A 37 14.89 22.67 -6.89
C ILE A 37 13.95 23.56 -6.05
N LEU A 38 12.96 22.96 -5.34
CA LEU A 38 12.04 23.71 -4.48
C LEU A 38 12.78 24.46 -3.35
N THR A 39 13.80 23.82 -2.76
CA THR A 39 14.62 24.50 -1.74
C THR A 39 15.48 25.62 -2.32
N MET A 40 15.95 25.49 -3.55
CA MET A 40 16.64 26.59 -4.26
C MET A 40 15.70 27.75 -4.61
N LEU A 41 14.40 27.49 -4.77
CA LEU A 41 13.37 28.51 -4.94
C LEU A 41 12.96 29.16 -3.61
N GLY A 42 13.49 28.71 -2.48
CA GLY A 42 13.28 29.34 -1.16
C GLY A 42 12.33 28.57 -0.25
N LEU A 43 11.79 27.41 -0.65
CA LEU A 43 10.97 26.61 0.23
C LEU A 43 11.82 25.89 1.29
N LYS A 44 11.28 25.76 2.51
CA LYS A 44 11.89 24.96 3.55
C LYS A 44 11.68 23.47 3.21
N ALA A 45 12.75 22.67 3.22
CA ALA A 45 12.63 21.23 3.02
C ALA A 45 11.70 20.60 4.08
N GLY A 46 10.79 19.78 3.61
CA GLY A 46 9.87 19.02 4.44
C GLY A 46 10.53 17.86 5.17
N SER A 47 9.73 17.07 5.89
CA SER A 47 10.19 15.91 6.66
C SER A 47 10.29 14.66 5.78
N ILE A 48 11.28 13.82 6.06
CA ILE A 48 11.43 12.52 5.44
C ILE A 48 10.60 11.50 6.25
N PRO A 49 9.74 10.68 5.64
CA PRO A 49 8.93 9.68 6.34
C PRO A 49 9.74 8.41 6.68
N TRP A 50 10.69 8.53 7.60
CA TRP A 50 11.59 7.43 7.99
C TRP A 50 10.86 6.23 8.56
N ASP A 51 9.85 6.46 9.39
CA ASP A 51 8.97 5.45 9.97
C ASP A 51 8.35 4.57 8.88
N VAL A 52 7.74 5.17 7.88
CA VAL A 52 7.11 4.45 6.77
C VAL A 52 8.14 3.65 5.95
N ILE A 53 9.31 4.23 5.67
CA ILE A 53 10.37 3.55 4.92
C ILE A 53 10.86 2.32 5.70
N LEU A 54 11.09 2.45 7.00
CA LEU A 54 11.55 1.36 7.85
C LEU A 54 10.51 0.27 8.04
N ILE A 55 9.22 0.63 8.16
CA ILE A 55 8.13 -0.35 8.20
C ILE A 55 8.09 -1.14 6.88
N ILE A 56 8.12 -0.45 5.73
CA ILE A 56 8.12 -1.13 4.42
C ILE A 56 9.31 -2.08 4.33
N ALA A 57 10.52 -1.65 4.69
CA ALA A 57 11.72 -2.47 4.64
C ALA A 57 11.61 -3.73 5.51
N SER A 58 11.08 -3.61 6.73
CA SER A 58 10.91 -4.75 7.64
C SER A 58 9.86 -5.75 7.14
N VAL A 59 8.71 -5.27 6.64
CA VAL A 59 7.65 -6.10 6.07
C VAL A 59 8.16 -6.88 4.86
N ILE A 60 8.83 -6.19 3.95
CA ILE A 60 9.37 -6.80 2.72
C ILE A 60 10.42 -7.87 3.04
N SER A 61 11.27 -7.62 4.03
CA SER A 61 12.26 -8.60 4.47
C SER A 61 11.59 -9.90 4.96
N ALA A 62 10.51 -9.80 5.73
CA ALA A 62 9.74 -10.96 6.20
C ALA A 62 9.06 -11.72 5.04
N ILE A 63 8.44 -11.00 4.09
CA ILE A 63 7.80 -11.62 2.91
C ILE A 63 8.84 -12.28 2.02
N ALA A 64 10.00 -11.66 1.81
CA ALA A 64 11.07 -12.23 1.01
C ALA A 64 11.66 -13.50 1.67
N ALA A 65 11.80 -13.54 3.00
CA ALA A 65 12.16 -14.75 3.73
C ALA A 65 11.13 -15.87 3.51
N MET A 66 9.82 -15.56 3.58
CA MET A 66 8.75 -16.50 3.26
C MET A 66 8.83 -16.98 1.79
N GLN A 67 9.19 -16.10 0.86
CA GLN A 67 9.37 -16.45 -0.55
C GLN A 67 10.55 -17.42 -0.73
N VAL A 68 11.69 -17.18 -0.09
CA VAL A 68 12.84 -18.12 -0.12
C VAL A 68 12.47 -19.48 0.44
N ALA A 69 11.65 -19.53 1.51
CA ALA A 69 11.15 -20.76 2.08
C ALA A 69 10.15 -21.51 1.18
N GLY A 70 9.74 -20.93 0.05
CA GLY A 70 8.74 -21.48 -0.88
C GLY A 70 7.29 -21.23 -0.46
N GLY A 71 7.06 -20.33 0.52
CA GLY A 71 5.72 -20.05 1.04
C GLY A 71 4.79 -19.43 0.00
N LEU A 72 5.29 -18.52 -0.83
CA LEU A 72 4.50 -17.96 -1.93
C LEU A 72 4.13 -19.03 -2.97
N ASP A 73 5.06 -19.90 -3.34
CA ASP A 73 4.80 -21.02 -4.25
C ASP A 73 3.74 -21.97 -3.70
N TYR A 74 3.75 -22.22 -2.38
CA TYR A 74 2.71 -23.00 -1.71
C TYR A 74 1.33 -22.35 -1.80
N LEU A 75 1.23 -21.05 -1.54
CA LEU A 75 -0.03 -20.30 -1.67
C LEU A 75 -0.56 -20.34 -3.12
N VAL A 76 0.34 -20.19 -4.10
CA VAL A 76 0.00 -20.28 -5.52
C VAL A 76 -0.53 -21.67 -5.87
N GLN A 77 0.13 -22.76 -5.42
CA GLN A 77 -0.35 -24.12 -5.65
C GLN A 77 -1.72 -24.39 -5.00
N LEU A 78 -1.96 -23.83 -3.81
CA LEU A 78 -3.26 -23.96 -3.16
C LEU A 78 -4.35 -23.26 -3.98
N ALA A 79 -4.05 -22.08 -4.47
CA ALA A 79 -4.93 -21.29 -5.33
C ALA A 79 -5.22 -22.02 -6.67
N GLU A 80 -4.20 -22.57 -7.31
CA GLU A 80 -4.35 -23.36 -8.53
C GLU A 80 -5.25 -24.58 -8.33
N LYS A 81 -5.05 -25.33 -7.23
CA LYS A 81 -5.90 -26.48 -6.90
C LYS A 81 -7.37 -26.07 -6.74
N LEU A 82 -7.61 -24.90 -6.10
CA LEU A 82 -8.96 -24.37 -5.92
C LEU A 82 -9.64 -24.06 -7.26
N LEU A 83 -8.92 -23.38 -8.17
CA LEU A 83 -9.42 -23.03 -9.49
C LEU A 83 -9.70 -24.28 -10.34
N ARG A 84 -8.77 -25.23 -10.39
CA ARG A 84 -8.92 -26.47 -11.19
C ARG A 84 -10.02 -27.38 -10.66
N LYS A 85 -10.27 -27.38 -9.33
CA LYS A 85 -11.37 -28.13 -8.71
C LYS A 85 -12.75 -27.54 -9.04
N ASN A 86 -12.85 -26.24 -9.28
CA ASN A 86 -14.12 -25.54 -9.48
C ASN A 86 -14.10 -24.65 -10.75
N PRO A 87 -13.78 -25.23 -11.92
CA PRO A 87 -13.49 -24.44 -13.13
C PRO A 87 -14.69 -23.64 -13.64
N LYS A 88 -15.93 -24.10 -13.41
CA LYS A 88 -17.16 -23.40 -13.79
C LYS A 88 -17.31 -22.02 -13.13
N TYR A 89 -16.67 -21.82 -11.98
CA TYR A 89 -16.74 -20.56 -11.21
C TYR A 89 -15.50 -19.71 -11.39
N VAL A 90 -14.71 -19.92 -12.45
CA VAL A 90 -13.44 -19.22 -12.69
C VAL A 90 -13.61 -17.69 -12.67
N ASN A 91 -14.72 -17.16 -13.16
CA ASN A 91 -15.00 -15.70 -13.19
C ASN A 91 -15.10 -15.08 -11.78
N PHE A 92 -15.42 -15.87 -10.76
CA PHE A 92 -15.49 -15.44 -9.35
C PHE A 92 -14.26 -15.89 -8.54
N LEU A 93 -13.78 -17.10 -8.81
CA LEU A 93 -12.64 -17.65 -8.08
C LEU A 93 -11.33 -16.97 -8.48
N ALA A 94 -11.16 -16.58 -9.74
CA ALA A 94 -9.95 -15.92 -10.18
C ALA A 94 -9.72 -14.59 -9.45
N PRO A 95 -10.66 -13.62 -9.41
CA PRO A 95 -10.49 -12.41 -8.64
C PRO A 95 -10.39 -12.66 -7.12
N THR A 96 -11.13 -13.65 -6.57
CA THR A 96 -11.02 -14.01 -5.14
C THR A 96 -9.62 -14.46 -4.79
N VAL A 97 -9.06 -15.36 -5.58
CA VAL A 97 -7.73 -15.93 -5.32
C VAL A 97 -6.63 -14.87 -5.47
N THR A 98 -6.66 -14.07 -6.53
CA THR A 98 -5.66 -13.02 -6.72
C THR A 98 -5.79 -11.91 -5.66
N TYR A 99 -7.02 -11.61 -5.23
CA TYR A 99 -7.29 -10.70 -4.11
C TYR A 99 -6.63 -11.23 -2.82
N LEU A 100 -6.91 -12.47 -2.44
CA LEU A 100 -6.36 -13.08 -1.21
C LEU A 100 -4.84 -13.20 -1.27
N LEU A 101 -4.26 -13.65 -2.39
CA LEU A 101 -2.81 -13.70 -2.55
C LEU A 101 -2.17 -12.31 -2.36
N THR A 102 -2.80 -11.27 -2.89
CA THR A 102 -2.31 -9.90 -2.73
C THR A 102 -2.46 -9.39 -1.29
N ILE A 103 -3.55 -9.72 -0.59
CA ILE A 103 -3.72 -9.40 0.84
C ILE A 103 -2.53 -9.92 1.64
N PHE A 104 -2.13 -11.17 1.42
CA PHE A 104 -1.02 -11.80 2.15
C PHE A 104 0.36 -11.34 1.69
N ALA A 105 0.55 -11.08 0.40
CA ALA A 105 1.85 -10.70 -0.14
C ALA A 105 2.11 -9.18 -0.14
N GLY A 106 1.09 -8.35 0.08
CA GLY A 106 1.22 -6.89 0.06
C GLY A 106 1.53 -6.28 -1.30
N THR A 107 1.49 -7.08 -2.38
CA THR A 107 1.83 -6.66 -3.73
C THR A 107 0.97 -7.34 -4.78
N GLY A 108 0.54 -6.57 -5.81
CA GLY A 108 -0.24 -7.10 -6.92
C GLY A 108 0.54 -7.99 -7.90
N HIS A 109 1.87 -8.08 -7.77
CA HIS A 109 2.69 -8.94 -8.64
C HIS A 109 2.41 -10.43 -8.45
N THR A 110 1.80 -10.84 -7.35
CA THR A 110 1.34 -12.23 -7.14
C THR A 110 0.36 -12.70 -8.20
N ALA A 111 -0.36 -11.79 -8.87
CA ALA A 111 -1.23 -12.12 -10.00
C ALA A 111 -0.49 -12.80 -11.15
N PHE A 112 0.80 -12.49 -11.40
CA PHE A 112 1.59 -13.14 -12.46
C PHE A 112 1.62 -14.66 -12.36
N SER A 113 1.68 -15.19 -11.14
CA SER A 113 1.69 -16.63 -10.90
C SER A 113 0.36 -17.31 -11.23
N MET A 114 -0.74 -16.55 -11.22
CA MET A 114 -2.09 -17.06 -11.46
C MET A 114 -2.57 -16.84 -12.89
N ILE A 115 -2.02 -15.90 -13.63
CA ILE A 115 -2.43 -15.55 -15.00
C ILE A 115 -2.46 -16.79 -15.92
N PRO A 116 -1.41 -17.61 -16.03
CA PRO A 116 -1.43 -18.80 -16.89
C PRO A 116 -2.50 -19.80 -16.47
N VAL A 117 -2.65 -20.02 -15.16
CA VAL A 117 -3.64 -20.96 -14.60
C VAL A 117 -5.06 -20.51 -14.90
N ILE A 118 -5.36 -19.21 -14.71
CA ILE A 118 -6.68 -18.64 -14.99
C ILE A 118 -7.00 -18.77 -16.48
N ALA A 119 -6.03 -18.45 -17.37
CA ALA A 119 -6.20 -18.56 -18.80
C ALA A 119 -6.51 -20.01 -19.23
N GLU A 120 -5.76 -20.99 -18.71
CA GLU A 120 -5.97 -22.39 -19.00
C GLU A 120 -7.32 -22.92 -18.50
N VAL A 121 -7.69 -22.60 -17.25
CA VAL A 121 -8.96 -23.02 -16.67
C VAL A 121 -10.14 -22.41 -17.43
N ALA A 122 -10.07 -21.13 -17.80
CA ALA A 122 -11.09 -20.46 -18.58
C ALA A 122 -11.23 -21.09 -20.00
N LYS A 123 -10.10 -21.31 -20.69
CA LYS A 123 -10.04 -21.96 -22.00
C LYS A 123 -10.67 -23.34 -21.95
N GLY A 124 -10.36 -24.15 -20.93
CA GLY A 124 -10.95 -25.50 -20.76
C GLY A 124 -12.46 -25.52 -20.51
N GLN A 125 -13.06 -24.38 -20.11
CA GLN A 125 -14.51 -24.21 -19.93
C GLN A 125 -15.19 -23.45 -21.07
N ASN A 126 -14.50 -23.22 -22.17
CA ASN A 126 -14.98 -22.40 -23.29
C ASN A 126 -15.36 -20.98 -22.86
N ILE A 127 -14.65 -20.43 -21.84
CA ILE A 127 -14.80 -19.06 -21.37
C ILE A 127 -13.65 -18.25 -21.97
N LYS A 128 -13.93 -17.04 -22.47
CA LYS A 128 -12.89 -16.10 -22.91
C LYS A 128 -11.97 -15.75 -21.75
N PRO A 129 -10.67 -16.07 -21.79
CA PRO A 129 -9.72 -15.75 -20.73
C PRO A 129 -9.69 -14.27 -20.37
N SER A 130 -9.98 -13.36 -21.31
CA SER A 130 -10.05 -11.91 -21.04
C SER A 130 -11.04 -11.54 -19.93
N VAL A 131 -12.08 -12.33 -19.67
CA VAL A 131 -13.08 -12.05 -18.64
C VAL A 131 -12.52 -12.31 -17.25
N PRO A 132 -12.14 -13.55 -16.85
CA PRO A 132 -11.59 -13.80 -15.52
C PRO A 132 -10.20 -13.15 -15.32
N LEU A 133 -9.38 -13.01 -16.37
CA LEU A 133 -8.07 -12.37 -16.27
C LEU A 133 -8.19 -10.88 -15.95
N SER A 134 -9.10 -10.17 -16.62
CA SER A 134 -9.23 -8.74 -16.38
C SER A 134 -9.64 -8.43 -14.94
N ILE A 135 -10.66 -9.10 -14.43
CA ILE A 135 -11.10 -8.86 -13.05
C ILE A 135 -10.10 -9.42 -12.03
N ALA A 136 -9.37 -10.50 -12.31
CA ALA A 136 -8.34 -11.02 -11.44
C ALA A 136 -7.15 -10.04 -11.29
N VAL A 137 -6.68 -9.46 -12.40
CA VAL A 137 -5.63 -8.44 -12.40
C VAL A 137 -6.11 -7.18 -11.67
N VAL A 138 -7.31 -6.71 -11.94
CA VAL A 138 -7.91 -5.56 -11.25
C VAL A 138 -8.03 -5.82 -9.75
N SER A 139 -8.56 -6.97 -9.35
CA SER A 139 -8.68 -7.36 -7.94
C SER A 139 -7.35 -7.38 -7.22
N SER A 140 -6.28 -7.86 -7.88
CA SER A 140 -4.95 -7.83 -7.30
C SER A 140 -4.42 -6.41 -7.06
N GLN A 141 -4.79 -5.44 -7.91
CA GLN A 141 -4.41 -4.04 -7.70
C GLN A 141 -5.23 -3.39 -6.57
N ILE A 142 -6.53 -3.63 -6.54
CA ILE A 142 -7.42 -3.08 -5.51
C ILE A 142 -7.10 -3.68 -4.13
N ALA A 143 -6.78 -4.96 -4.04
CA ALA A 143 -6.44 -5.65 -2.79
C ALA A 143 -5.21 -5.05 -2.07
N ILE A 144 -4.33 -4.33 -2.78
CA ILE A 144 -3.21 -3.61 -2.15
C ILE A 144 -3.72 -2.57 -1.15
N THR A 145 -4.87 -1.92 -1.43
CA THR A 145 -5.47 -0.92 -0.52
C THR A 145 -6.21 -1.54 0.67
N ALA A 146 -6.26 -2.86 0.74
CA ALA A 146 -6.84 -3.62 1.84
C ALA A 146 -5.84 -4.57 2.51
N SER A 147 -4.61 -4.66 1.99
CA SER A 147 -3.60 -5.56 2.53
C SER A 147 -2.93 -4.99 3.78
N PRO A 148 -2.95 -5.74 4.91
CA PRO A 148 -2.33 -5.29 6.15
C PRO A 148 -0.81 -5.12 6.05
N VAL A 149 -0.18 -5.68 5.03
CA VAL A 149 1.27 -5.64 4.83
C VAL A 149 1.69 -4.78 3.65
N SER A 150 0.75 -4.11 2.98
CA SER A 150 1.08 -3.23 1.86
C SER A 150 1.62 -1.88 2.30
N ALA A 151 2.57 -1.34 1.54
CA ALA A 151 3.12 0.00 1.78
C ALA A 151 2.06 1.11 1.75
N ALA A 152 0.99 0.93 0.98
CA ALA A 152 -0.08 1.90 0.86
C ALA A 152 -0.94 1.95 2.14
N VAL A 153 -1.37 0.79 2.66
CA VAL A 153 -2.16 0.69 3.89
C VAL A 153 -1.34 1.10 5.11
N ILE A 154 -0.06 0.70 5.16
CA ILE A 154 0.86 1.09 6.24
C ILE A 154 0.98 2.60 6.31
N PHE A 155 1.18 3.27 5.17
CA PHE A 155 1.22 4.73 5.12
C PHE A 155 -0.10 5.35 5.59
N MET A 156 -1.24 4.89 5.06
CA MET A 156 -2.55 5.42 5.43
C MET A 156 -2.86 5.27 6.93
N ALA A 157 -2.37 4.20 7.54
CA ALA A 157 -2.49 3.98 8.98
C ALA A 157 -1.45 4.77 9.79
N GLY A 158 -0.45 5.41 9.15
CA GLY A 158 0.63 6.16 9.77
C GLY A 158 0.23 7.52 10.34
N ASP A 159 1.13 8.13 11.12
CA ASP A 159 0.89 9.41 11.78
C ASP A 159 0.75 10.57 10.80
N MET A 160 1.36 10.47 9.60
CA MET A 160 1.22 11.45 8.53
C MET A 160 -0.11 11.34 7.75
N ALA A 161 -0.97 10.38 8.10
CA ALA A 161 -2.26 10.15 7.47
C ALA A 161 -3.35 9.88 8.53
N LEU A 162 -4.18 8.87 8.34
CA LEU A 162 -5.34 8.59 9.20
C LEU A 162 -4.97 8.21 10.63
N GLY A 163 -3.79 7.61 10.84
CA GLY A 163 -3.28 7.34 12.18
C GLY A 163 -3.05 8.60 13.02
N GLY A 164 -2.54 9.66 12.41
CA GLY A 164 -2.39 10.98 13.05
C GLY A 164 -3.72 11.63 13.41
N LEU A 165 -4.82 11.23 12.74
CA LEU A 165 -6.19 11.65 13.06
C LEU A 165 -6.83 10.80 14.18
N GLY A 166 -6.10 9.83 14.75
CA GLY A 166 -6.57 8.96 15.81
C GLY A 166 -7.37 7.74 15.34
N ILE A 167 -7.43 7.47 14.03
CA ILE A 167 -8.14 6.32 13.47
C ILE A 167 -7.25 5.08 13.60
N SER A 168 -7.80 4.03 14.23
CA SER A 168 -7.03 2.83 14.50
C SER A 168 -6.87 1.96 13.25
N TYR A 169 -5.70 1.34 13.12
CA TYR A 169 -5.37 0.43 12.02
C TYR A 169 -6.38 -0.72 11.82
N PRO A 170 -6.86 -1.42 12.89
CA PRO A 170 -7.87 -2.46 12.70
C PRO A 170 -9.20 -1.96 12.13
N ILE A 171 -9.65 -0.76 12.50
CA ILE A 171 -10.87 -0.15 11.95
C ILE A 171 -10.69 0.10 10.45
N LEU A 172 -9.54 0.62 10.03
CA LEU A 172 -9.24 0.84 8.62
C LEU A 172 -9.31 -0.46 7.82
N LEU A 173 -8.71 -1.54 8.32
CA LEU A 173 -8.79 -2.86 7.68
C LEU A 173 -10.21 -3.42 7.66
N ALA A 174 -10.97 -3.24 8.75
CA ALA A 174 -12.36 -3.68 8.84
C ALA A 174 -13.28 -2.95 7.84
N ILE A 175 -12.90 -1.74 7.40
CA ILE A 175 -13.61 -1.01 6.34
C ILE A 175 -13.09 -1.44 4.96
N TRP A 176 -11.78 -1.39 4.72
CA TRP A 176 -11.22 -1.58 3.38
C TRP A 176 -11.34 -3.02 2.86
N ILE A 177 -11.16 -4.03 3.70
CA ILE A 177 -11.26 -5.43 3.25
C ILE A 177 -12.64 -5.74 2.69
N PRO A 178 -13.76 -5.55 3.42
CA PRO A 178 -15.06 -5.90 2.88
C PRO A 178 -15.49 -4.99 1.71
N THR A 179 -15.23 -3.68 1.76
CA THR A 179 -15.66 -2.75 0.71
C THR A 179 -14.97 -3.02 -0.61
N THR A 180 -13.67 -3.28 -0.60
CA THR A 180 -12.90 -3.55 -1.83
C THR A 180 -13.16 -4.97 -2.35
N PHE A 181 -13.30 -5.96 -1.47
CA PHE A 181 -13.65 -7.32 -1.87
C PHE A 181 -15.03 -7.38 -2.53
N LEU A 182 -16.04 -6.77 -1.90
CA LEU A 182 -17.39 -6.70 -2.46
C LEU A 182 -17.42 -5.93 -3.78
N GLY A 183 -16.66 -4.84 -3.90
CA GLY A 183 -16.52 -4.10 -5.14
C GLY A 183 -16.01 -4.97 -6.30
N CYS A 184 -14.98 -5.78 -6.04
CA CYS A 184 -14.46 -6.74 -7.01
C CYS A 184 -15.47 -7.84 -7.34
N MET A 185 -16.19 -8.39 -6.35
CA MET A 185 -17.16 -9.47 -6.55
C MET A 185 -18.41 -9.02 -7.31
N ILE A 186 -18.94 -7.84 -7.02
CA ILE A 186 -20.06 -7.27 -7.77
C ILE A 186 -19.67 -6.98 -9.21
N THR A 187 -18.46 -6.48 -9.43
CA THR A 187 -17.94 -6.29 -10.78
C THR A 187 -17.84 -7.65 -11.52
N ALA A 188 -17.32 -8.69 -10.88
CA ALA A 188 -17.27 -10.04 -11.46
C ALA A 188 -18.68 -10.56 -11.79
N LEU A 189 -19.67 -10.30 -10.94
CA LEU A 189 -21.07 -10.65 -11.19
C LEU A 189 -21.63 -9.91 -12.40
N ILE A 190 -21.43 -8.61 -12.51
CA ILE A 190 -21.86 -7.80 -13.66
C ILE A 190 -21.21 -8.32 -14.95
N MET A 191 -19.90 -8.60 -14.92
CA MET A 191 -19.22 -9.16 -16.07
C MET A 191 -19.78 -10.53 -16.46
N ASN A 192 -20.08 -11.38 -15.48
CA ASN A 192 -20.65 -12.70 -15.74
C ASN A 192 -22.06 -12.65 -16.33
N LEU A 193 -22.84 -11.61 -16.03
CA LEU A 193 -24.21 -11.43 -16.53
C LEU A 193 -24.26 -10.74 -17.89
N PHE A 194 -23.40 -9.78 -18.16
CA PHE A 194 -23.53 -8.87 -19.30
C PHE A 194 -22.46 -9.04 -20.37
N TRP A 195 -21.33 -9.72 -20.11
CA TRP A 195 -20.30 -9.96 -21.11
C TRP A 195 -20.57 -11.23 -21.91
N ASN A 196 -20.13 -11.22 -23.19
CA ASN A 196 -20.09 -12.44 -23.96
C ASN A 196 -18.94 -13.33 -23.49
N LEU A 197 -19.27 -14.39 -22.76
CA LEU A 197 -18.30 -15.30 -22.14
C LEU A 197 -17.75 -16.36 -23.09
N LYS A 198 -18.46 -16.71 -24.20
CA LYS A 198 -18.11 -17.83 -25.04
C LYS A 198 -16.84 -17.61 -25.85
N LEU A 199 -15.84 -18.45 -25.62
CA LEU A 199 -14.54 -18.37 -26.27
C LEU A 199 -14.64 -18.65 -27.77
N ASP A 200 -15.41 -19.67 -28.15
CA ASP A 200 -15.63 -20.06 -29.55
C ASP A 200 -16.37 -19.00 -30.36
N SER A 201 -16.93 -17.97 -29.75
CA SER A 201 -17.52 -16.83 -30.46
C SER A 201 -16.49 -15.76 -30.85
N ASP A 202 -15.26 -15.80 -30.33
CA ASP A 202 -14.25 -14.76 -30.58
C ASP A 202 -13.53 -15.02 -31.94
N PRO A 203 -13.54 -14.04 -32.87
CA PRO A 203 -12.93 -14.22 -34.17
C PRO A 203 -11.41 -14.34 -34.13
N VAL A 204 -10.73 -13.64 -33.16
CA VAL A 204 -9.28 -13.71 -33.00
C VAL A 204 -8.87 -15.09 -32.47
N TYR A 205 -9.63 -15.63 -31.52
CA TYR A 205 -9.39 -16.99 -31.05
C TYR A 205 -9.50 -18.02 -32.20
N LYS A 206 -10.55 -17.94 -33.05
CA LYS A 206 -10.73 -18.85 -34.18
C LYS A 206 -9.55 -18.76 -35.17
N ASP A 207 -9.10 -17.58 -35.50
CA ASP A 207 -7.95 -17.38 -36.39
C ASP A 207 -6.66 -17.97 -35.80
N ARG A 208 -6.40 -17.70 -34.50
CA ARG A 208 -5.24 -18.26 -33.79
C ARG A 208 -5.28 -19.78 -33.66
N LEU A 209 -6.46 -20.33 -33.39
CA LEU A 209 -6.67 -21.79 -33.34
C LEU A 209 -6.40 -22.44 -34.70
N ALA A 210 -6.92 -21.85 -35.78
CA ALA A 210 -6.67 -22.33 -37.15
C ALA A 210 -5.19 -22.30 -37.55
N LYS A 211 -4.42 -21.34 -36.99
CA LYS A 211 -2.97 -21.20 -37.17
C LYS A 211 -2.13 -22.07 -36.22
N GLY A 212 -2.76 -22.88 -35.36
CA GLY A 212 -2.04 -23.73 -34.40
C GLY A 212 -1.30 -22.95 -33.28
N LEU A 213 -1.71 -21.72 -33.03
CA LEU A 213 -1.08 -20.83 -32.03
C LEU A 213 -1.68 -20.97 -30.62
N VAL A 214 -2.71 -21.78 -30.45
CA VAL A 214 -3.39 -22.02 -29.18
C VAL A 214 -3.06 -23.42 -28.68
N ALA A 215 -2.44 -23.50 -27.49
CA ALA A 215 -2.15 -24.78 -26.86
C ALA A 215 -3.41 -25.43 -26.28
N GLU A 216 -3.45 -26.77 -26.25
CA GLU A 216 -4.51 -27.48 -25.53
C GLU A 216 -4.46 -27.19 -24.03
N PRO A 217 -5.63 -27.02 -23.37
CA PRO A 217 -5.68 -26.78 -21.94
C PRO A 217 -5.10 -27.97 -21.17
N GLN A 218 -4.18 -27.71 -20.26
CA GLN A 218 -3.64 -28.75 -19.38
C GLN A 218 -4.69 -29.08 -18.30
N LYS A 219 -5.11 -30.35 -18.25
CA LYS A 219 -6.08 -30.82 -17.25
C LYS A 219 -5.50 -30.96 -15.85
N GLU A 220 -4.21 -31.25 -15.76
CA GLU A 220 -3.48 -31.40 -14.50
C GLU A 220 -2.35 -30.39 -14.42
N GLY A 221 -2.21 -29.72 -13.27
CA GLY A 221 -1.08 -28.83 -12.99
C GLY A 221 0.19 -29.65 -12.74
N LYS A 222 1.29 -29.28 -13.38
CA LYS A 222 2.62 -29.76 -13.00
C LYS A 222 3.05 -29.00 -11.75
N TYR A 223 2.74 -29.55 -10.57
CA TYR A 223 3.15 -28.91 -9.32
C TYR A 223 4.66 -29.08 -9.12
N LYS A 224 5.33 -27.98 -8.93
CA LYS A 224 6.73 -27.97 -8.51
C LYS A 224 6.85 -28.52 -7.09
N GLU A 225 7.84 -29.36 -6.83
CA GLU A 225 8.13 -29.78 -5.47
C GLU A 225 8.45 -28.57 -4.60
N LEU A 226 7.76 -28.48 -3.49
CA LEU A 226 7.92 -27.36 -2.54
C LEU A 226 9.01 -27.69 -1.52
N PRO A 227 9.84 -26.70 -1.14
CA PRO A 227 10.73 -26.85 0.00
C PRO A 227 9.97 -27.26 1.26
N LYS A 228 10.62 -28.05 2.13
CA LYS A 228 10.01 -28.53 3.40
C LYS A 228 9.48 -27.41 4.28
N GLY A 229 10.08 -26.21 4.20
CA GLY A 229 9.69 -25.03 4.96
C GLY A 229 8.48 -24.24 4.41
N ALA A 230 7.98 -24.57 3.22
CA ALA A 230 6.98 -23.75 2.52
C ALA A 230 5.69 -23.54 3.33
N LYS A 231 5.06 -24.62 3.80
CA LYS A 231 3.85 -24.53 4.63
C LYS A 231 4.10 -23.86 5.98
N THR A 232 5.23 -24.18 6.60
CA THR A 232 5.61 -23.63 7.91
C THR A 232 5.85 -22.14 7.85
N SER A 233 6.51 -21.65 6.78
CA SER A 233 6.74 -20.21 6.59
C SER A 233 5.46 -19.42 6.42
N VAL A 234 4.47 -19.96 5.69
CA VAL A 234 3.15 -19.33 5.55
C VAL A 234 2.42 -19.31 6.89
N LEU A 235 2.47 -20.38 7.67
CA LEU A 235 1.85 -20.44 9.00
C LEU A 235 2.47 -19.42 9.96
N ILE A 236 3.81 -19.34 10.01
CA ILE A 236 4.54 -18.35 10.81
C ILE A 236 4.13 -16.93 10.40
N PHE A 237 4.11 -16.65 9.11
CA PHE A 237 3.74 -15.33 8.57
C PHE A 237 2.29 -14.96 8.93
N PHE A 238 1.36 -15.89 8.76
CA PHE A 238 -0.05 -15.69 9.08
C PHE A 238 -0.29 -15.42 10.58
N ILE A 239 0.30 -16.25 11.46
CA ILE A 239 0.23 -16.05 12.91
C ILE A 239 0.86 -14.71 13.30
N GLY A 240 1.97 -14.36 12.66
CA GLY A 240 2.65 -13.08 12.91
C GLY A 240 1.78 -11.88 12.52
N ILE A 241 1.07 -11.92 11.38
CA ILE A 241 0.13 -10.86 11.00
C ILE A 241 -0.99 -10.73 12.03
N ILE A 242 -1.58 -11.85 12.46
CA ILE A 242 -2.62 -11.85 13.50
C ILE A 242 -2.07 -11.22 14.79
N ALA A 243 -0.85 -11.57 15.18
CA ALA A 243 -0.21 -11.02 16.37
C ALA A 243 0.02 -9.49 16.25
N VAL A 244 0.43 -8.98 15.09
CA VAL A 244 0.55 -7.53 14.82
C VAL A 244 -0.80 -6.84 14.98
N VAL A 245 -1.84 -7.35 14.34
CA VAL A 245 -3.19 -6.76 14.39
C VAL A 245 -3.74 -6.81 15.83
N PHE A 246 -3.55 -7.95 16.52
CA PHE A 246 -3.95 -8.08 17.92
C PHE A 246 -3.23 -7.10 18.83
N TYR A 247 -1.90 -6.96 18.70
CA TYR A 247 -1.12 -5.99 19.48
C TYR A 247 -1.56 -4.55 19.21
N ALA A 248 -1.70 -4.18 17.94
CA ALA A 248 -2.16 -2.84 17.55
C ALA A 248 -3.57 -2.52 18.10
N THR A 249 -4.43 -3.54 18.17
CA THR A 249 -5.75 -3.41 18.79
C THR A 249 -5.65 -3.26 20.31
N ALA A 250 -4.82 -4.07 20.96
CA ALA A 250 -4.64 -4.09 22.42
C ALA A 250 -4.09 -2.76 22.98
N ILE A 251 -3.25 -2.06 22.22
CA ILE A 251 -2.70 -0.74 22.61
C ILE A 251 -3.56 0.44 22.16
N SER A 252 -4.60 0.20 21.33
CA SER A 252 -5.46 1.27 20.82
C SER A 252 -6.24 1.95 21.96
N LYS A 253 -6.52 3.25 21.80
CA LYS A 253 -7.28 4.02 22.79
C LYS A 253 -8.68 3.46 23.05
N ASN A 254 -9.28 2.82 22.06
CA ASN A 254 -10.64 2.30 22.13
C ASN A 254 -10.75 0.97 22.91
N VAL A 255 -9.69 0.15 22.90
CA VAL A 255 -9.69 -1.17 23.54
C VAL A 255 -8.85 -1.17 24.82
N ALA A 256 -7.71 -0.49 24.84
CA ALA A 256 -6.82 -0.26 25.97
C ALA A 256 -6.58 -1.47 26.89
N LEU A 257 -6.45 -2.70 26.28
CA LEU A 257 -6.15 -3.91 27.03
C LEU A 257 -4.76 -3.85 27.69
N VAL A 258 -3.81 -3.21 27.04
CA VAL A 258 -2.48 -2.95 27.57
C VAL A 258 -2.41 -1.50 28.01
N LYS A 259 -2.45 -1.27 29.30
CA LYS A 259 -2.25 0.08 29.86
C LYS A 259 -0.78 0.48 29.63
N PRO A 260 -0.51 1.60 28.98
CA PRO A 260 0.86 2.04 28.78
C PRO A 260 1.54 2.32 30.14
N SER A 261 2.65 1.66 30.38
CA SER A 261 3.55 2.03 31.46
C SER A 261 4.35 3.24 31.00
N TYR A 262 4.51 4.22 31.89
CA TYR A 262 5.23 5.45 31.55
C TYR A 262 6.47 5.55 32.43
N VAL A 263 7.62 5.88 31.83
CA VAL A 263 8.78 6.39 32.55
C VAL A 263 8.85 7.90 32.42
N THR A 264 9.30 8.52 33.46
CA THR A 264 9.61 9.97 33.45
C THR A 264 10.70 10.20 32.38
N GLY A 265 10.45 11.07 31.43
CA GLY A 265 11.43 11.39 30.39
C GLY A 265 12.58 12.18 30.95
N TYR A 266 13.80 11.63 30.82
CA TYR A 266 15.03 12.37 31.14
C TYR A 266 15.58 12.94 29.83
N GLU A 267 15.78 14.24 29.77
CA GLU A 267 16.54 14.86 28.70
C GLU A 267 18.02 14.91 29.13
N LYS A 268 18.90 14.28 28.37
CA LYS A 268 20.33 14.30 28.63
C LYS A 268 20.86 15.71 28.30
N VAL A 269 21.13 16.48 29.30
CA VAL A 269 21.79 17.79 29.11
C VAL A 269 23.28 17.55 29.13
N TYR A 270 23.96 17.84 28.03
CA TYR A 270 25.42 17.79 27.95
C TYR A 270 26.02 18.74 29.00
N GLN A 271 27.12 18.32 29.67
CA GLN A 271 27.89 19.17 30.51
C GLN A 271 28.26 20.47 29.76
N SER A 272 27.53 21.53 29.99
CA SER A 272 28.05 22.86 29.72
C SER A 272 28.96 23.19 30.88
N LYS A 273 30.18 23.61 30.61
CA LYS A 273 31.05 24.23 31.60
C LYS A 273 30.46 25.57 32.13
N ASP A 274 29.34 25.99 31.57
CA ASP A 274 28.61 27.22 31.88
C ASP A 274 27.52 26.94 32.90
N ALA A 275 27.83 27.15 34.19
CA ALA A 275 26.85 27.06 35.27
C ALA A 275 25.67 28.05 35.08
N ALA A 276 25.90 29.18 34.46
CA ALA A 276 24.88 30.20 34.18
C ALA A 276 23.74 29.68 33.27
N LYS A 277 24.02 28.77 32.35
CA LYS A 277 23.01 28.20 31.47
C LYS A 277 22.04 27.27 32.20
N PHE A 278 22.49 26.62 33.28
CA PHE A 278 21.63 25.78 34.13
C PHE A 278 20.71 26.62 34.99
N ASP A 279 21.21 27.74 35.50
CA ASP A 279 20.42 28.65 36.32
C ASP A 279 19.34 29.36 35.51
N GLU A 280 19.61 29.67 34.24
CA GLU A 280 18.62 30.19 33.29
C GLU A 280 17.51 29.19 32.99
N ILE A 281 17.85 27.89 32.78
CA ILE A 281 16.88 26.80 32.53
C ILE A 281 16.01 26.55 33.77
N ILE A 282 16.60 26.62 34.99
CA ILE A 282 15.89 26.48 36.27
C ILE A 282 14.96 27.66 36.50
N ALA A 283 15.44 28.88 36.24
CA ALA A 283 14.64 30.10 36.39
C ALA A 283 13.45 30.16 35.42
N ALA A 284 13.63 29.62 34.22
CA ALA A 284 12.56 29.56 33.20
C ALA A 284 11.50 28.49 33.49
N ASN A 285 11.81 27.46 34.31
CA ASN A 285 10.85 26.39 34.59
C ASN A 285 11.05 25.78 35.99
N PRO A 286 10.31 26.23 37.00
CA PRO A 286 10.48 25.84 38.40
C PRO A 286 10.16 24.36 38.70
N ASN A 287 9.62 23.61 37.72
CA ASN A 287 9.31 22.19 37.84
C ASN A 287 10.46 21.25 37.42
N ILE A 288 11.59 21.80 37.04
CA ILE A 288 12.79 21.07 36.65
C ILE A 288 13.56 20.60 37.86
N LYS A 289 13.90 19.31 37.90
CA LYS A 289 14.82 18.74 38.88
C LYS A 289 16.09 18.27 38.16
N ILE A 290 17.25 18.73 38.65
CA ILE A 290 18.54 18.30 38.14
C ILE A 290 19.04 17.13 38.99
N SER A 291 19.34 15.99 38.32
CA SER A 291 20.03 14.87 38.95
C SER A 291 21.38 14.65 38.26
N THR A 292 22.40 14.29 39.03
CA THR A 292 23.75 14.00 38.52
C THR A 292 24.00 12.53 38.65
N ASP A 293 24.39 11.89 37.57
CA ASP A 293 24.84 10.50 37.54
C ASP A 293 26.20 10.46 38.29
N LYS A 294 26.29 9.62 39.30
CA LYS A 294 27.45 9.55 40.20
C LYS A 294 28.67 8.94 39.49
N ASP A 295 28.47 8.12 38.51
CA ASP A 295 29.54 7.36 37.84
C ASP A 295 30.13 8.11 36.62
N THR A 296 29.28 8.85 35.91
CA THR A 296 29.67 9.57 34.67
C THR A 296 29.79 11.09 34.86
N GLY A 297 29.30 11.64 35.98
CA GLY A 297 29.22 13.08 36.21
C GLY A 297 28.25 13.83 35.27
N VAL A 298 27.46 13.11 34.49
CA VAL A 298 26.50 13.69 33.54
C VAL A 298 25.28 14.19 34.28
N LYS A 299 24.90 15.44 34.04
CA LYS A 299 23.69 16.04 34.60
C LYS A 299 22.48 15.73 33.71
N TYR A 300 21.40 15.31 34.34
CA TYR A 300 20.11 15.04 33.71
C TYR A 300 19.08 16.05 34.20
N VAL A 301 18.24 16.52 33.30
CA VAL A 301 17.13 17.43 33.65
C VAL A 301 15.84 16.60 33.63
N GLU A 302 15.17 16.47 34.76
CA GLU A 302 13.86 15.89 34.90
C GLU A 302 12.81 17.00 34.77
N ASP A 303 12.14 17.06 33.63
CA ASP A 303 11.02 17.96 33.40
C ASP A 303 9.70 17.22 33.73
N LYS A 304 9.14 17.57 34.92
CA LYS A 304 7.87 16.97 35.38
C LYS A 304 6.66 17.42 34.58
N SER A 305 6.78 18.46 33.76
CA SER A 305 5.72 18.90 32.84
C SER A 305 5.71 18.14 31.53
N LYS A 306 6.80 17.45 31.19
CA LYS A 306 6.84 16.64 29.97
C LYS A 306 6.00 15.36 30.10
N PRO A 307 5.24 14.96 29.06
CA PRO A 307 4.46 13.75 29.11
C PRO A 307 5.38 12.53 29.33
N LYS A 308 4.96 11.65 30.25
CA LYS A 308 5.65 10.40 30.52
C LYS A 308 5.81 9.60 29.24
N LYS A 309 7.02 9.15 28.92
CA LYS A 309 7.30 8.35 27.74
C LYS A 309 6.74 6.95 27.93
N SER A 310 5.91 6.48 27.02
CA SER A 310 5.37 5.12 27.06
C SER A 310 6.47 4.07 26.90
N LEU A 311 6.45 3.03 27.76
CA LEU A 311 7.33 1.86 27.64
C LEU A 311 6.79 0.83 26.63
N THR A 312 5.52 0.93 26.24
CA THR A 312 4.98 0.10 25.18
C THR A 312 5.52 0.53 23.83
N LEU A 313 5.79 -0.43 22.94
CA LEU A 313 6.13 -0.11 21.57
C LEU A 313 4.96 0.66 20.95
N ALA A 314 5.25 1.80 20.37
CA ALA A 314 4.29 2.48 19.51
C ALA A 314 3.93 1.55 18.32
N ARG A 315 2.76 1.76 17.71
CA ARG A 315 2.25 0.92 16.62
C ARG A 315 3.31 0.63 15.54
N ASP A 316 4.00 1.64 15.06
CA ASP A 316 4.97 1.51 13.98
C ASP A 316 6.20 0.69 14.41
N GLY A 317 6.72 0.95 15.61
CA GLY A 317 7.77 0.14 16.23
C GLY A 317 7.35 -1.31 16.45
N ALA A 318 6.08 -1.54 16.80
CA ALA A 318 5.54 -2.88 16.97
C ALA A 318 5.48 -3.62 15.61
N ILE A 319 4.96 -2.99 14.56
CA ILE A 319 4.90 -3.59 13.21
C ILE A 319 6.30 -3.99 12.77
N MET A 320 7.28 -3.09 12.87
CA MET A 320 8.68 -3.38 12.51
C MET A 320 9.24 -4.55 13.30
N SER A 321 9.07 -4.56 14.61
CA SER A 321 9.59 -5.62 15.49
C SER A 321 8.96 -6.98 15.18
N PHE A 322 7.64 -7.05 15.03
CA PHE A 322 6.94 -8.30 14.70
C PHE A 322 7.36 -8.82 13.32
N MET A 323 7.53 -7.95 12.31
CA MET A 323 8.00 -8.39 11.00
C MET A 323 9.42 -8.93 11.04
N LEU A 324 10.32 -8.32 11.81
CA LEU A 324 11.67 -8.84 12.02
C LEU A 324 11.65 -10.19 12.76
N ILE A 325 10.78 -10.35 13.75
CA ILE A 325 10.58 -11.64 14.46
C ILE A 325 10.08 -12.71 13.47
N ILE A 326 9.09 -12.40 12.63
CA ILE A 326 8.59 -13.32 11.60
C ILE A 326 9.72 -13.74 10.67
N GLY A 327 10.52 -12.79 10.16
CA GLY A 327 11.69 -13.09 9.34
C GLY A 327 12.68 -14.00 10.03
N ALA A 328 13.04 -13.70 11.29
CA ALA A 328 13.96 -14.51 12.09
C ALA A 328 13.43 -15.93 12.31
N LEU A 329 12.15 -16.08 12.68
CA LEU A 329 11.52 -17.40 12.87
C LEU A 329 11.51 -18.21 11.57
N ILE A 330 11.23 -17.59 10.42
CA ILE A 330 11.28 -18.28 9.12
C ILE A 330 12.71 -18.73 8.82
N VAL A 331 13.72 -17.87 9.01
CA VAL A 331 15.13 -18.24 8.81
C VAL A 331 15.52 -19.42 9.68
N MET A 332 15.21 -19.36 10.98
CA MET A 332 15.61 -20.39 11.95
C MET A 332 14.87 -21.71 11.76
N ILE A 333 13.55 -21.67 11.61
CA ILE A 333 12.70 -22.87 11.58
C ILE A 333 12.73 -23.52 10.20
N CYS A 334 12.65 -22.73 9.13
CA CYS A 334 12.66 -23.24 7.76
C CYS A 334 14.08 -23.45 7.23
N LYS A 335 15.12 -23.02 7.97
CA LYS A 335 16.54 -23.17 7.60
C LYS A 335 16.87 -22.68 6.19
N ILE A 336 16.39 -21.49 5.87
CA ILE A 336 16.58 -20.89 4.56
C ILE A 336 17.95 -20.25 4.42
N ASP A 337 18.43 -20.16 3.18
CA ASP A 337 19.64 -19.44 2.81
C ASP A 337 19.36 -17.93 2.81
N VAL A 338 19.97 -17.21 3.76
CA VAL A 338 19.71 -15.76 3.96
C VAL A 338 20.23 -14.92 2.79
N ASP A 339 21.26 -15.37 2.08
CA ASP A 339 21.81 -14.64 0.93
C ASP A 339 20.82 -14.59 -0.25
N LYS A 340 19.83 -15.48 -0.24
CA LYS A 340 18.74 -15.49 -1.24
C LYS A 340 17.63 -14.49 -0.94
N ILE A 341 17.55 -13.90 0.25
CA ILE A 341 16.50 -12.95 0.60
C ILE A 341 16.59 -11.66 -0.25
N PRO A 342 17.76 -10.98 -0.37
CA PRO A 342 17.87 -9.73 -1.12
C PRO A 342 17.63 -9.87 -2.63
N VAL A 343 17.81 -11.07 -3.17
CA VAL A 343 17.61 -11.31 -4.61
C VAL A 343 16.20 -11.64 -5.01
N GLN A 344 15.29 -11.84 -4.04
CA GLN A 344 13.90 -12.13 -4.30
C GLN A 344 13.18 -10.95 -4.98
N SER A 345 12.22 -11.27 -5.84
CA SER A 345 11.42 -10.26 -6.55
C SER A 345 10.67 -9.34 -5.61
N THR A 346 10.11 -9.88 -4.53
CA THR A 346 9.42 -9.11 -3.47
C THR A 346 10.36 -8.14 -2.78
N PHE A 347 11.58 -8.55 -2.45
CA PHE A 347 12.56 -7.66 -1.83
C PHE A 347 12.95 -6.51 -2.77
N LYS A 348 13.26 -6.82 -4.04
CA LYS A 348 13.62 -5.82 -5.05
C LYS A 348 12.49 -4.81 -5.28
N SER A 349 11.27 -5.30 -5.45
CA SER A 349 10.08 -4.44 -5.62
C SER A 349 9.85 -3.54 -4.42
N GLY A 350 10.04 -4.08 -3.22
CA GLY A 350 9.86 -3.33 -2.00
C GLY A 350 10.94 -2.29 -1.75
N MET A 351 12.20 -2.59 -2.04
CA MET A 351 13.27 -1.59 -1.96
C MET A 351 13.06 -0.47 -3.00
N THR A 352 12.56 -0.81 -4.19
CA THR A 352 12.10 0.19 -5.16
C THR A 352 11.02 1.09 -4.55
N ALA A 353 10.04 0.50 -3.86
CA ALA A 353 9.00 1.27 -3.17
C ALA A 353 9.57 2.19 -2.07
N CYS A 354 10.55 1.72 -1.29
CA CYS A 354 11.23 2.55 -0.28
C CYS A 354 11.88 3.79 -0.91
N ILE A 355 12.59 3.64 -2.02
CA ILE A 355 13.24 4.75 -2.73
C ILE A 355 12.19 5.71 -3.32
N CYS A 356 11.12 5.17 -3.93
CA CYS A 356 10.03 6.02 -4.45
C CYS A 356 9.37 6.82 -3.33
N VAL A 357 9.13 6.18 -2.18
CA VAL A 357 8.59 6.84 -0.97
C VAL A 357 9.49 7.95 -0.50
N LEU A 358 10.80 7.65 -0.36
CA LEU A 358 11.79 8.63 0.08
C LEU A 358 11.70 9.91 -0.76
N GLY A 359 11.70 9.79 -2.10
CA GLY A 359 11.70 10.97 -2.96
C GLY A 359 10.34 11.67 -3.06
N VAL A 360 9.28 10.92 -3.39
CA VAL A 360 7.97 11.53 -3.67
C VAL A 360 7.30 12.07 -2.41
N ALA A 361 7.38 11.34 -1.28
CA ALA A 361 6.76 11.83 -0.06
C ALA A 361 7.51 13.05 0.51
N TRP A 362 8.85 13.05 0.42
CA TRP A 362 9.64 14.21 0.82
C TRP A 362 9.36 15.43 -0.06
N LEU A 363 9.26 15.24 -1.38
CA LEU A 363 8.85 16.30 -2.32
C LEU A 363 7.45 16.84 -1.99
N GLY A 364 6.49 15.93 -1.77
CA GLY A 364 5.12 16.30 -1.41
C GLY A 364 5.06 17.07 -0.10
N ASP A 365 5.73 16.60 0.96
CA ASP A 365 5.78 17.28 2.25
C ASP A 365 6.49 18.64 2.15
N THR A 366 7.54 18.73 1.34
CA THR A 366 8.23 20.01 1.09
C THR A 366 7.27 21.05 0.49
N PHE A 367 6.45 20.67 -0.49
CA PHE A 367 5.48 21.57 -1.09
C PHE A 367 4.33 21.90 -0.14
N VAL A 368 3.69 20.87 0.45
CA VAL A 368 2.49 21.02 1.27
C VAL A 368 2.75 21.82 2.54
N SER A 369 3.86 21.58 3.22
CA SER A 369 4.18 22.28 4.47
C SER A 369 4.41 23.78 4.28
N ASN A 370 4.87 24.20 3.08
CA ASN A 370 5.08 25.62 2.76
C ASN A 370 3.82 26.31 2.20
N HIS A 371 2.83 25.55 1.68
CA HIS A 371 1.61 26.08 1.04
C HIS A 371 0.32 25.66 1.73
N THR A 372 0.40 25.41 3.05
CA THR A 372 -0.73 24.89 3.83
C THR A 372 -1.99 25.77 3.71
N GLN A 373 -1.83 27.10 3.71
CA GLN A 373 -2.97 28.03 3.70
C GLN A 373 -3.62 28.09 2.31
N GLU A 374 -2.83 28.22 1.26
CA GLU A 374 -3.29 28.26 -0.12
C GLU A 374 -4.05 26.98 -0.50
N ILE A 375 -3.53 25.83 -0.02
CA ILE A 375 -4.17 24.53 -0.23
C ILE A 375 -5.53 24.46 0.47
N LYS A 376 -5.62 24.92 1.74
CA LYS A 376 -6.90 24.97 2.49
C LYS A 376 -7.92 25.86 1.78
N ASP A 377 -7.52 27.03 1.34
CA ASP A 377 -8.42 28.01 0.72
C ASP A 377 -8.93 27.52 -0.63
N PHE A 378 -8.09 26.83 -1.41
CA PHE A 378 -8.46 26.36 -2.75
C PHE A 378 -9.21 25.03 -2.74
N ALA A 379 -8.70 24.01 -2.05
CA ALA A 379 -9.19 22.64 -2.14
C ALA A 379 -10.20 22.26 -1.04
N GLY A 380 -10.08 22.87 0.15
CA GLY A 380 -10.86 22.44 1.32
C GLY A 380 -12.37 22.58 1.12
N ASN A 381 -12.83 23.71 0.59
CA ASN A 381 -14.25 23.95 0.33
C ASN A 381 -14.81 23.04 -0.77
N LEU A 382 -14.00 22.80 -1.82
CA LEU A 382 -14.43 21.97 -2.94
C LEU A 382 -14.60 20.50 -2.55
N VAL A 383 -13.66 19.94 -1.78
CA VAL A 383 -13.74 18.55 -1.30
C VAL A 383 -14.84 18.38 -0.25
N LYS A 384 -15.03 19.36 0.63
CA LYS A 384 -16.15 19.33 1.61
C LYS A 384 -17.52 19.37 0.93
N GLN A 385 -17.66 20.19 -0.10
CA GLN A 385 -18.91 20.30 -0.85
C GLN A 385 -19.19 19.07 -1.70
N TYR A 386 -18.13 18.47 -2.29
CA TYR A 386 -18.22 17.33 -3.17
C TYR A 386 -17.21 16.23 -2.77
N PRO A 387 -17.46 15.46 -1.71
CA PRO A 387 -16.52 14.47 -1.16
C PRO A 387 -16.03 13.44 -2.19
N ALA A 388 -16.90 13.04 -3.13
CA ALA A 388 -16.54 12.08 -4.19
C ALA A 388 -15.46 12.59 -5.15
N LEU A 389 -15.23 13.91 -5.26
CA LEU A 389 -14.17 14.47 -6.11
C LEU A 389 -12.78 14.04 -5.68
N LEU A 390 -12.57 13.76 -4.39
CA LEU A 390 -11.30 13.18 -3.93
C LEU A 390 -11.02 11.84 -4.60
N SER A 391 -12.04 10.98 -4.72
CA SER A 391 -11.88 9.69 -5.40
C SER A 391 -11.48 9.86 -6.87
N VAL A 392 -12.05 10.85 -7.55
CA VAL A 392 -11.71 11.17 -8.95
C VAL A 392 -10.26 11.67 -9.05
N ALA A 393 -9.83 12.56 -8.15
CA ALA A 393 -8.45 13.05 -8.11
C ALA A 393 -7.45 11.93 -7.84
N LEU A 394 -7.72 11.05 -6.86
CA LEU A 394 -6.89 9.89 -6.54
C LEU A 394 -6.83 8.89 -7.71
N PHE A 395 -7.95 8.68 -8.41
CA PHE A 395 -8.02 7.83 -9.59
C PHE A 395 -7.05 8.30 -10.68
N PHE A 396 -7.15 9.56 -11.10
CA PHE A 396 -6.28 10.10 -12.15
C PHE A 396 -4.82 10.21 -11.70
N ALA A 397 -4.56 10.56 -10.45
CA ALA A 397 -3.20 10.61 -9.92
C ALA A 397 -2.55 9.22 -9.89
N SER A 398 -3.28 8.18 -9.45
CA SER A 398 -2.74 6.82 -9.42
C SER A 398 -2.50 6.22 -10.80
N MET A 399 -3.32 6.60 -11.77
CA MET A 399 -3.11 6.26 -13.18
C MET A 399 -1.75 6.77 -13.70
N LEU A 400 -1.33 7.96 -13.26
CA LEU A 400 -0.06 8.57 -13.69
C LEU A 400 1.13 8.08 -12.86
N LEU A 401 0.96 7.89 -11.55
CA LEU A 401 2.03 7.54 -10.63
C LEU A 401 2.37 6.03 -10.59
N TYR A 402 1.52 5.19 -11.16
CA TYR A 402 1.68 3.72 -11.18
C TYR A 402 1.96 3.08 -9.82
N SER A 403 1.54 3.73 -8.72
CA SER A 403 1.79 3.27 -7.35
C SER A 403 0.73 3.78 -6.39
N GLN A 404 0.02 2.87 -5.72
CA GLN A 404 -0.96 3.21 -4.68
C GLN A 404 -0.29 3.97 -3.53
N ALA A 405 0.86 3.48 -3.07
CA ALA A 405 1.59 4.09 -1.96
C ALA A 405 2.12 5.48 -2.32
N ALA A 406 2.67 5.67 -3.52
CA ALA A 406 3.15 6.98 -3.96
C ALA A 406 1.99 7.98 -4.10
N THR A 407 0.85 7.55 -4.66
CA THR A 407 -0.34 8.40 -4.79
C THR A 407 -0.88 8.83 -3.43
N ALA A 408 -1.03 7.88 -2.50
CA ALA A 408 -1.50 8.19 -1.15
C ALA A 408 -0.57 9.19 -0.46
N LYS A 409 0.75 8.98 -0.54
CA LYS A 409 1.75 9.87 0.09
C LYS A 409 1.80 11.25 -0.51
N ALA A 410 1.63 11.36 -1.82
CA ALA A 410 1.63 12.65 -2.50
C ALA A 410 0.39 13.50 -2.19
N LEU A 411 -0.78 12.88 -2.03
CA LEU A 411 -2.04 13.61 -1.99
C LEU A 411 -2.74 13.62 -0.62
N ILE A 412 -2.68 12.53 0.16
CA ILE A 412 -3.44 12.43 1.40
C ILE A 412 -3.04 13.49 2.44
N PRO A 413 -1.76 13.79 2.69
CA PRO A 413 -1.39 14.86 3.62
C PRO A 413 -1.95 16.22 3.19
N THR A 414 -1.92 16.51 1.89
CA THR A 414 -2.50 17.72 1.32
C THR A 414 -4.00 17.82 1.60
N VAL A 415 -4.73 16.71 1.42
CA VAL A 415 -6.19 16.67 1.66
C VAL A 415 -6.51 16.80 3.14
N ILE A 416 -5.73 16.18 4.03
CA ILE A 416 -5.87 16.34 5.50
C ILE A 416 -5.78 17.82 5.86
N VAL A 417 -4.78 18.51 5.32
CA VAL A 417 -4.58 19.95 5.52
C VAL A 417 -5.74 20.75 4.92
N ALA A 418 -6.16 20.46 3.69
CA ALA A 418 -7.24 21.14 3.00
C ALA A 418 -8.58 21.02 3.72
N LEU A 419 -8.88 19.86 4.28
CA LEU A 419 -10.09 19.61 5.08
C LEU A 419 -9.98 20.16 6.52
N GLY A 420 -8.80 20.59 6.96
CA GLY A 420 -8.55 21.06 8.32
C GLY A 420 -8.68 19.94 9.36
N LEU A 421 -8.36 18.68 8.97
CA LEU A 421 -8.47 17.54 9.85
C LEU A 421 -7.35 17.50 10.89
N SER A 422 -7.70 17.05 12.08
CA SER A 422 -6.77 16.83 13.20
C SER A 422 -7.31 15.72 14.10
N ALA A 423 -6.54 15.28 15.09
CA ALA A 423 -7.00 14.27 16.05
C ALA A 423 -8.25 14.69 16.85
N THR A 424 -8.48 15.99 16.97
CA THR A 424 -9.65 16.58 17.67
C THR A 424 -10.77 17.02 16.71
N ASN A 425 -10.50 17.04 15.40
CA ASN A 425 -11.43 17.40 14.35
C ASN A 425 -11.29 16.41 13.17
N ASN A 426 -11.83 15.22 13.31
CA ASN A 426 -11.68 14.12 12.34
C ASN A 426 -12.99 13.64 11.73
N GLY A 427 -14.10 14.38 11.91
CA GLY A 427 -15.42 13.96 11.41
C GLY A 427 -15.48 13.71 9.91
N ASP A 428 -14.74 14.50 9.11
CA ASP A 428 -14.68 14.33 7.66
C ASP A 428 -13.59 13.32 7.19
N ALA A 429 -12.91 12.63 8.10
CA ALA A 429 -11.89 11.65 7.75
C ALA A 429 -12.44 10.43 6.99
N TYR A 430 -13.74 10.15 7.10
CA TYR A 430 -14.42 9.12 6.31
C TYR A 430 -14.26 9.34 4.81
N ILE A 431 -14.10 10.60 4.34
CA ILE A 431 -13.87 10.94 2.93
C ILE A 431 -12.57 10.31 2.42
N LEU A 432 -11.50 10.40 3.22
CA LEU A 432 -10.21 9.79 2.87
C LEU A 432 -10.30 8.26 2.90
N VAL A 433 -10.93 7.71 3.93
CA VAL A 433 -11.09 6.26 4.09
C VAL A 433 -11.89 5.67 2.94
N ALA A 434 -13.04 6.28 2.58
CA ALA A 434 -13.91 5.84 1.50
C ALA A 434 -13.23 5.95 0.12
N SER A 435 -12.47 7.04 -0.11
CA SER A 435 -11.84 7.31 -1.40
C SER A 435 -10.58 6.49 -1.65
N PHE A 436 -10.03 5.82 -0.63
CA PHE A 436 -8.71 5.20 -0.72
C PHE A 436 -8.60 4.12 -1.81
N ALA A 437 -9.66 3.35 -2.09
CA ALA A 437 -9.65 2.36 -3.16
C ALA A 437 -9.33 2.96 -4.54
N ALA A 438 -9.60 4.24 -4.75
CA ALA A 438 -9.36 4.93 -6.01
C ALA A 438 -7.86 5.08 -6.38
N VAL A 439 -6.94 4.94 -5.40
CA VAL A 439 -5.50 4.92 -5.70
C VAL A 439 -5.05 3.67 -6.46
N SER A 440 -5.98 2.77 -6.81
CA SER A 440 -5.69 1.52 -7.53
C SER A 440 -5.93 1.59 -9.02
N ALA A 441 -6.07 2.77 -9.63
CA ALA A 441 -6.35 2.96 -11.06
C ALA A 441 -5.14 2.71 -11.99
N LEU A 442 -4.20 1.85 -11.59
CA LEU A 442 -2.98 1.53 -12.32
C LEU A 442 -3.26 0.76 -13.63
N PHE A 443 -4.44 0.18 -13.74
CA PHE A 443 -4.90 -0.55 -14.93
C PHE A 443 -5.39 0.34 -16.07
N VAL A 444 -5.58 1.64 -15.84
CA VAL A 444 -6.20 2.55 -16.82
C VAL A 444 -5.34 2.69 -18.07
N LEU A 445 -4.03 2.84 -17.90
CA LEU A 445 -3.09 2.82 -19.02
C LEU A 445 -2.60 1.38 -19.24
N PRO A 446 -2.61 0.87 -20.48
CA PRO A 446 -2.29 -0.53 -20.78
C PRO A 446 -0.77 -0.82 -20.76
N THR A 447 -0.03 -0.17 -19.90
CA THR A 447 1.42 -0.28 -19.75
C THR A 447 1.84 -0.88 -18.41
N TYR A 448 0.88 -1.13 -17.51
CA TYR A 448 1.19 -1.71 -16.20
C TYR A 448 1.60 -3.19 -16.34
N PRO A 449 2.66 -3.64 -15.65
CA PRO A 449 3.27 -4.96 -15.89
C PRO A 449 2.30 -6.14 -15.82
N THR A 450 1.39 -6.19 -14.85
CA THR A 450 0.44 -7.32 -14.70
C THR A 450 -0.59 -7.38 -15.82
N LEU A 451 -0.99 -6.23 -16.39
CA LEU A 451 -1.82 -6.18 -17.57
C LEU A 451 -1.09 -6.77 -18.79
N LEU A 452 0.13 -6.28 -19.03
CA LEU A 452 0.96 -6.77 -20.14
C LEU A 452 1.24 -8.24 -20.00
N GLY A 453 1.49 -8.74 -18.78
CA GLY A 453 1.63 -10.15 -18.49
C GLY A 453 0.37 -10.95 -18.89
N ALA A 454 -0.81 -10.46 -18.54
CA ALA A 454 -2.06 -11.12 -18.91
C ALA A 454 -2.28 -11.14 -20.44
N VAL A 455 -1.94 -10.05 -21.13
CA VAL A 455 -2.00 -9.98 -22.60
C VAL A 455 -1.04 -10.97 -23.26
N GLN A 456 0.18 -11.09 -22.74
CA GLN A 456 1.22 -11.95 -23.30
C GLN A 456 1.01 -13.44 -23.02
N MET A 457 0.44 -13.77 -21.85
CA MET A 457 0.25 -15.15 -21.40
C MET A 457 -1.07 -15.78 -21.88
N ASP A 458 -2.01 -14.98 -22.41
CA ASP A 458 -3.24 -15.47 -23.02
C ASP A 458 -3.00 -15.86 -24.50
N ASP A 459 -2.72 -17.12 -24.72
CA ASP A 459 -2.49 -17.67 -26.06
C ASP A 459 -3.74 -17.63 -26.97
N THR A 460 -4.94 -17.47 -26.38
CA THR A 460 -6.18 -17.33 -27.15
C THR A 460 -6.30 -15.99 -27.85
N GLY A 461 -5.56 -14.97 -27.41
CA GLY A 461 -5.60 -13.62 -27.92
C GLY A 461 -6.88 -12.85 -27.60
N THR A 462 -7.71 -13.35 -26.67
CA THR A 462 -8.90 -12.63 -26.21
C THR A 462 -8.54 -11.47 -25.30
N THR A 463 -7.45 -11.60 -24.51
CA THR A 463 -6.89 -10.53 -23.69
C THR A 463 -5.94 -9.70 -24.53
N ARG A 464 -6.44 -8.64 -25.16
CA ARG A 464 -5.68 -7.81 -26.10
C ARG A 464 -5.88 -6.33 -25.87
N ILE A 465 -4.86 -5.54 -26.22
CA ILE A 465 -4.93 -4.08 -26.26
C ILE A 465 -5.34 -3.67 -27.68
N GLY A 466 -6.42 -2.89 -27.78
CA GLY A 466 -6.92 -2.38 -29.03
C GLY A 466 -6.16 -1.14 -29.53
N LYS A 467 -6.70 -0.50 -30.55
CA LYS A 467 -6.07 0.66 -31.21
C LYS A 467 -5.98 1.91 -30.30
N TYR A 468 -6.90 2.06 -29.37
CA TYR A 468 -6.99 3.24 -28.49
C TYR A 468 -6.54 2.87 -27.06
N VAL A 469 -6.00 3.82 -26.32
CA VAL A 469 -5.42 3.65 -24.98
C VAL A 469 -6.37 2.94 -24.02
N PHE A 470 -7.66 3.29 -24.03
CA PHE A 470 -8.66 2.69 -23.13
C PHE A 470 -9.38 1.47 -23.70
N ASN A 471 -9.01 1.03 -24.92
CA ASN A 471 -9.62 -0.15 -25.56
C ASN A 471 -8.88 -1.43 -25.16
N HIS A 472 -9.07 -1.83 -23.92
CA HIS A 472 -8.52 -3.08 -23.38
C HIS A 472 -9.49 -3.67 -22.32
N PRO A 473 -9.46 -4.98 -22.05
CA PRO A 473 -10.45 -5.66 -21.21
C PRO A 473 -10.41 -5.26 -19.72
N PHE A 474 -9.36 -4.60 -19.27
CA PHE A 474 -9.19 -4.22 -17.85
C PHE A 474 -9.87 -2.90 -17.49
N PHE A 475 -10.14 -2.02 -18.47
CA PHE A 475 -10.58 -0.65 -18.21
C PHE A 475 -11.96 -0.62 -17.53
N ILE A 476 -12.99 -1.17 -18.16
CA ILE A 476 -14.35 -1.13 -17.61
C ILE A 476 -14.44 -1.90 -16.28
N PRO A 477 -13.92 -3.16 -16.16
CA PRO A 477 -13.95 -3.85 -14.88
C PRO A 477 -13.22 -3.09 -13.77
N GLY A 478 -12.11 -2.45 -14.08
CA GLY A 478 -11.35 -1.68 -13.10
C GLY A 478 -12.09 -0.44 -12.61
N VAL A 479 -12.69 0.33 -13.52
CA VAL A 479 -13.51 1.49 -13.16
C VAL A 479 -14.70 1.07 -12.30
N LEU A 480 -15.42 0.01 -12.68
CA LEU A 480 -16.55 -0.52 -11.91
C LEU A 480 -16.12 -0.98 -10.52
N ALA A 481 -15.04 -1.75 -10.41
CA ALA A 481 -14.59 -2.27 -9.14
C ALA A 481 -14.15 -1.15 -8.18
N ILE A 482 -13.46 -0.11 -8.67
CA ILE A 482 -13.16 1.08 -7.87
C ILE A 482 -14.43 1.83 -7.49
N ALA A 483 -15.35 2.07 -8.43
CA ALA A 483 -16.58 2.80 -8.16
C ALA A 483 -17.41 2.12 -7.07
N PHE A 484 -17.60 0.80 -7.15
CA PHE A 484 -18.30 0.04 -6.10
C PHE A 484 -17.52 0.06 -4.77
N SER A 485 -16.20 -0.13 -4.79
CA SER A 485 -15.38 -0.09 -3.58
C SER A 485 -15.50 1.26 -2.86
N VAL A 486 -15.43 2.35 -3.60
CA VAL A 486 -15.59 3.72 -3.09
C VAL A 486 -17.00 3.93 -2.58
N THR A 487 -18.03 3.50 -3.32
CA THR A 487 -19.44 3.62 -2.90
C THR A 487 -19.67 2.90 -1.57
N PHE A 488 -19.21 1.65 -1.44
CA PHE A 488 -19.28 0.92 -0.17
C PHE A 488 -18.45 1.58 0.93
N GLY A 489 -17.32 2.19 0.56
CA GLY A 489 -16.53 2.99 1.48
C GLY A 489 -17.30 4.17 2.05
N PHE A 490 -18.02 4.93 1.22
CA PHE A 490 -18.88 6.05 1.66
C PHE A 490 -20.08 5.60 2.49
N VAL A 491 -20.51 4.35 2.35
CA VAL A 491 -21.58 3.78 3.21
C VAL A 491 -21.00 3.30 4.54
N LEU A 492 -19.91 2.53 4.52
CA LEU A 492 -19.41 1.85 5.71
C LEU A 492 -18.53 2.74 6.60
N ALA A 493 -17.70 3.62 6.01
CA ALA A 493 -16.77 4.43 6.80
C ALA A 493 -17.45 5.38 7.78
N PRO A 494 -18.54 6.13 7.41
CA PRO A 494 -19.25 6.98 8.37
C PRO A 494 -19.94 6.22 9.51
N MET A 495 -20.19 4.91 9.33
CA MET A 495 -20.82 4.06 10.34
C MET A 495 -19.83 3.51 11.37
N MET A 496 -18.54 3.45 11.01
CA MET A 496 -17.50 2.81 11.81
C MET A 496 -16.52 3.81 12.43
N LEU A 497 -16.44 5.03 11.90
CA LEU A 497 -15.60 6.12 12.40
C LEU A 497 -16.39 7.05 13.30
#